data_3f06a0420f2a08452dad2eb0b879860d
#
_entry.id   3f06a0420f2a08452dad2eb0b879860d
#
_cell.length_a   1.000
_cell.length_b   1.000
_cell.length_c   1.000
_cell.angle_alpha   90.00
_cell.angle_beta   90.00
_cell.angle_gamma   90.00
#
_symmetry.space_group_name_H-M   'P 1'
#
loop_
_entity.id
_entity.type
_entity.pdbx_description
1 polymer ?
#
loop_
_entity_poly.entity_id
_entity_poly.type
_entity_poly.pdbx_seq_one_letter_code
_entity_poly.pdbx_strand_id
1 'polypeptide(L)'
;IRDRGYVVYCSERTLRSLPAVGEYTFLYTDLLVREDILQLFGFTSIVEKEWHRLLMTVQGVGAKAALAIMGALGADGLNRSISIGDWAAVKQAKGIGPKTAQRVVNELKEKAPQIMAMAAVFGQSAVEKKEPISKDSKDNTDIYSGGEMAGTLERSTSSSEERQKNQAEALSALKNLGYSPSEAANAISLASDLEETLSTPDIIKKALKLLSPNEN
;
A
#
# COMPACT_ATOMS: atom_id res chain seq x y z
N ILE A 1 -20.83 10.17 -20.20
CA ILE A 1 -20.02 9.14 -19.54
C ILE A 1 -21.01 8.14 -18.96
N ARG A 2 -20.90 6.88 -19.38
CA ARG A 2 -21.77 5.82 -18.85
C ARG A 2 -21.23 5.41 -17.48
N ASP A 3 -22.02 5.62 -16.43
CA ASP A 3 -21.71 5.10 -15.09
C ASP A 3 -21.68 3.57 -15.13
N ARG A 4 -20.58 3.00 -14.70
CA ARG A 4 -20.42 1.55 -14.59
C ARG A 4 -20.38 1.20 -13.11
N GLY A 5 -21.29 0.30 -12.70
CA GLY A 5 -21.28 -0.27 -11.36
C GLY A 5 -20.37 -1.51 -11.30
N TYR A 6 -19.62 -1.61 -10.23
CA TYR A 6 -18.78 -2.77 -9.93
C TYR A 6 -19.14 -3.34 -8.57
N VAL A 7 -19.22 -4.65 -8.46
CA VAL A 7 -19.32 -5.35 -7.17
C VAL A 7 -17.91 -5.63 -6.68
N VAL A 8 -17.57 -5.06 -5.52
CA VAL A 8 -16.24 -5.20 -4.92
C VAL A 8 -16.37 -5.94 -3.60
N TYR A 9 -15.66 -7.05 -3.46
CA TYR A 9 -15.62 -7.85 -2.23
C TYR A 9 -14.56 -7.28 -1.29
N CYS A 10 -14.97 -6.92 -0.08
CA CYS A 10 -14.10 -6.32 0.93
C CYS A 10 -14.13 -7.12 2.22
N SER A 11 -13.11 -6.95 3.07
CA SER A 11 -13.14 -7.45 4.44
C SER A 11 -14.15 -6.67 5.28
N GLU A 12 -14.67 -7.26 6.37
CA GLU A 12 -15.56 -6.54 7.29
C GLU A 12 -14.90 -5.28 7.87
N ARG A 13 -13.59 -5.33 8.08
CA ARG A 13 -12.81 -4.19 8.56
C ARG A 13 -12.79 -3.06 7.53
N THR A 14 -12.53 -3.39 6.27
CA THR A 14 -12.60 -2.46 5.15
C THR A 14 -13.99 -1.84 5.04
N LEU A 15 -15.06 -2.65 5.06
CA LEU A 15 -16.43 -2.15 4.96
C LEU A 15 -16.79 -1.15 6.07
N ARG A 16 -16.30 -1.37 7.31
CA ARG A 16 -16.52 -0.44 8.43
C ARG A 16 -15.75 0.87 8.30
N SER A 17 -14.68 0.89 7.53
CA SER A 17 -13.87 2.08 7.29
C SER A 17 -14.32 2.91 6.09
N LEU A 18 -15.26 2.40 5.29
CA LEU A 18 -15.79 3.13 4.14
C LEU A 18 -16.66 4.31 4.61
N PRO A 19 -16.67 5.40 3.85
CA PRO A 19 -17.55 6.53 4.10
C PRO A 19 -19.02 6.16 3.85
N ALA A 20 -19.92 7.11 4.14
CA ALA A 20 -21.36 6.92 3.92
C ALA A 20 -21.70 6.70 2.45
N VAL A 21 -22.85 6.03 2.21
CA VAL A 21 -23.33 5.78 0.85
C VAL A 21 -23.56 7.11 0.10
N GLY A 22 -22.99 7.21 -1.08
CA GLY A 22 -23.02 8.41 -1.92
C GLY A 22 -21.77 9.27 -1.82
N GLU A 23 -20.84 8.96 -0.93
CA GLU A 23 -19.56 9.64 -0.82
C GLU A 23 -18.48 8.94 -1.66
N TYR A 24 -17.46 9.70 -2.04
CA TYR A 24 -16.33 9.16 -2.80
C TYR A 24 -15.37 8.40 -1.90
N THR A 25 -14.86 7.28 -2.41
CA THR A 25 -13.81 6.50 -1.74
C THR A 25 -12.82 5.97 -2.76
N PHE A 26 -11.62 5.65 -2.30
CA PHE A 26 -10.58 5.01 -3.10
C PHE A 26 -10.25 3.65 -2.50
N LEU A 27 -10.23 2.63 -3.34
CA LEU A 27 -9.83 1.28 -2.96
C LEU A 27 -8.77 0.76 -3.93
N TYR A 28 -7.75 0.12 -3.38
CA TYR A 28 -6.85 -0.71 -4.16
C TYR A 28 -7.58 -1.99 -4.54
N THR A 29 -7.59 -2.34 -5.81
CA THR A 29 -8.36 -3.50 -6.26
C THR A 29 -7.46 -4.61 -6.77
N ASP A 30 -7.94 -5.85 -6.64
CA ASP A 30 -7.36 -7.04 -7.21
C ASP A 30 -8.44 -7.87 -7.91
N LEU A 31 -8.18 -8.26 -9.16
CA LEU A 31 -9.14 -9.00 -9.96
C LEU A 31 -8.74 -10.48 -9.99
N LEU A 32 -9.59 -11.33 -9.42
CA LEU A 32 -9.45 -12.78 -9.51
C LEU A 32 -10.25 -13.29 -10.71
N VAL A 33 -9.52 -13.85 -11.67
CA VAL A 33 -10.09 -14.48 -12.87
C VAL A 33 -9.83 -15.96 -12.81
N ARG A 34 -10.88 -16.78 -12.89
CA ARG A 34 -10.86 -18.22 -13.07
C ARG A 34 -11.91 -18.58 -14.11
N GLU A 35 -11.95 -19.85 -14.56
CA GLU A 35 -12.90 -20.28 -15.61
C GLU A 35 -14.33 -19.78 -15.37
N ASP A 36 -14.86 -19.93 -14.14
CA ASP A 36 -16.24 -19.58 -13.80
C ASP A 36 -16.33 -18.39 -12.82
N ILE A 37 -15.22 -17.74 -12.47
CA ILE A 37 -15.20 -16.71 -11.41
C ILE A 37 -14.49 -15.46 -11.91
N LEU A 38 -15.23 -14.35 -11.88
CA LEU A 38 -14.70 -13.02 -12.05
C LEU A 38 -15.05 -12.21 -10.80
N GLN A 39 -14.09 -12.04 -9.89
CA GLN A 39 -14.32 -11.35 -8.62
C GLN A 39 -13.31 -10.23 -8.41
N LEU A 40 -13.81 -9.05 -8.08
CA LEU A 40 -13.01 -7.88 -7.76
C LEU A 40 -12.94 -7.72 -6.24
N PHE A 41 -11.75 -7.70 -5.70
CA PHE A 41 -11.49 -7.49 -4.27
C PHE A 41 -11.01 -6.07 -4.03
N GLY A 42 -11.42 -5.47 -2.90
CA GLY A 42 -11.07 -4.10 -2.54
C GLY A 42 -10.39 -4.00 -1.17
N PHE A 43 -9.38 -3.13 -1.10
CA PHE A 43 -8.53 -2.93 0.07
C PHE A 43 -8.30 -1.43 0.31
N THR A 44 -8.14 -1.04 1.57
CA THR A 44 -7.86 0.36 1.93
C THR A 44 -6.40 0.75 1.69
N SER A 45 -5.51 -0.24 1.63
CA SER A 45 -4.09 -0.01 1.37
C SER A 45 -3.50 -1.04 0.41
N ILE A 46 -2.38 -0.67 -0.22
CA ILE A 46 -1.62 -1.61 -1.07
C ILE A 46 -1.05 -2.77 -0.25
N VAL A 47 -0.72 -2.52 1.02
CA VAL A 47 -0.21 -3.54 1.95
C VAL A 47 -1.26 -4.61 2.22
N GLU A 48 -2.52 -4.23 2.44
CA GLU A 48 -3.63 -5.18 2.59
C GLU A 48 -3.83 -6.02 1.33
N LYS A 49 -3.72 -5.41 0.15
CA LYS A 49 -3.81 -6.11 -1.13
C LYS A 49 -2.70 -7.16 -1.27
N GLU A 50 -1.46 -6.82 -0.95
CA GLU A 50 -0.33 -7.76 -1.05
C GLU A 50 -0.43 -8.88 0.00
N TRP A 51 -0.88 -8.58 1.22
CA TRP A 51 -1.19 -9.61 2.21
C TRP A 51 -2.28 -10.57 1.73
N HIS A 52 -3.35 -10.06 1.11
CA HIS A 52 -4.39 -10.90 0.55
C HIS A 52 -3.85 -11.84 -0.53
N ARG A 53 -3.03 -11.33 -1.44
CA ARG A 53 -2.36 -12.14 -2.47
C ARG A 53 -1.47 -13.21 -1.86
N LEU A 54 -0.66 -12.82 -0.88
CA LEU A 54 0.25 -13.74 -0.21
C LEU A 54 -0.50 -14.84 0.54
N LEU A 55 -1.58 -14.50 1.24
CA LEU A 55 -2.43 -15.48 1.91
C LEU A 55 -3.02 -16.51 0.94
N MET A 56 -3.41 -16.09 -0.27
CA MET A 56 -3.94 -17.00 -1.29
C MET A 56 -2.90 -17.96 -1.87
N THR A 57 -1.61 -17.73 -1.65
CA THR A 57 -0.55 -18.68 -2.05
C THR A 57 -0.48 -19.90 -1.11
N VAL A 58 -1.05 -19.78 0.09
CA VAL A 58 -1.03 -20.85 1.08
C VAL A 58 -2.09 -21.90 0.75
N GLN A 59 -1.68 -23.16 0.68
CA GLN A 59 -2.61 -24.24 0.37
C GLN A 59 -3.75 -24.34 1.39
N GLY A 60 -4.98 -24.32 0.90
CA GLY A 60 -6.19 -24.36 1.73
C GLY A 60 -6.72 -22.98 2.12
N VAL A 61 -6.07 -21.89 1.65
CA VAL A 61 -6.56 -20.52 1.83
C VAL A 61 -7.04 -19.98 0.49
N GLY A 62 -8.36 -19.85 0.34
CA GLY A 62 -8.98 -19.19 -0.80
C GLY A 62 -9.25 -17.71 -0.52
N ALA A 63 -9.75 -16.98 -1.51
CA ALA A 63 -10.00 -15.54 -1.39
C ALA A 63 -10.93 -15.15 -0.22
N LYS A 64 -12.00 -15.93 0.03
CA LYS A 64 -12.89 -15.70 1.20
C LYS A 64 -12.15 -15.89 2.53
N ALA A 65 -11.32 -16.92 2.62
CA ALA A 65 -10.53 -17.20 3.82
C ALA A 65 -9.48 -16.12 4.06
N ALA A 66 -8.80 -15.67 3.00
CA ALA A 66 -7.87 -14.56 3.05
C ALA A 66 -8.54 -13.25 3.52
N LEU A 67 -9.72 -12.90 2.99
CA LEU A 67 -10.49 -11.76 3.47
C LEU A 67 -10.92 -11.91 4.93
N ALA A 68 -11.30 -13.13 5.37
CA ALA A 68 -11.68 -13.37 6.77
C ALA A 68 -10.49 -13.18 7.72
N ILE A 69 -9.30 -13.64 7.35
CA ILE A 69 -8.06 -13.42 8.12
C ILE A 69 -7.75 -11.92 8.19
N MET A 70 -7.79 -11.22 7.04
CA MET A 70 -7.57 -9.77 6.99
C MET A 70 -8.61 -9.00 7.80
N GLY A 71 -9.87 -9.42 7.76
CA GLY A 71 -10.95 -8.81 8.56
C GLY A 71 -10.75 -8.98 10.07
N ALA A 72 -10.26 -10.13 10.51
CA ALA A 72 -10.03 -10.43 11.91
C ALA A 72 -8.80 -9.71 12.48
N LEU A 73 -7.68 -9.76 11.77
CA LEU A 73 -6.39 -9.31 12.27
C LEU A 73 -5.95 -7.93 11.71
N GLY A 74 -6.36 -7.60 10.51
CA GLY A 74 -5.77 -6.50 9.75
C GLY A 74 -4.33 -6.80 9.32
N ALA A 75 -3.70 -5.89 8.58
CA ALA A 75 -2.33 -6.08 8.10
C ALA A 75 -1.31 -6.16 9.24
N ASP A 76 -1.40 -5.27 10.23
CA ASP A 76 -0.48 -5.20 11.35
C ASP A 76 -0.61 -6.40 12.30
N GLY A 77 -1.86 -6.79 12.62
CA GLY A 77 -2.13 -7.96 13.46
C GLY A 77 -1.65 -9.26 12.81
N LEU A 78 -1.88 -9.40 11.51
CA LEU A 78 -1.41 -10.55 10.73
C LEU A 78 0.13 -10.60 10.71
N ASN A 79 0.76 -9.48 10.43
CA ASN A 79 2.22 -9.36 10.45
C ASN A 79 2.80 -9.77 11.80
N ARG A 80 2.25 -9.24 12.90
CA ARG A 80 2.67 -9.60 14.27
C ARG A 80 2.49 -11.10 14.52
N SER A 81 1.31 -11.65 14.20
CA SER A 81 1.01 -13.07 14.43
C SER A 81 1.97 -13.98 13.68
N ILE A 82 2.33 -13.65 12.45
CA ILE A 82 3.29 -14.42 11.66
C ILE A 82 4.70 -14.31 12.25
N SER A 83 5.13 -13.11 12.65
CA SER A 83 6.48 -12.88 13.19
C SER A 83 6.73 -13.64 14.49
N ILE A 84 5.75 -13.68 15.41
CA ILE A 84 5.86 -14.39 16.69
C ILE A 84 5.42 -15.86 16.63
N GLY A 85 4.86 -16.30 15.49
CA GLY A 85 4.39 -17.69 15.35
C GLY A 85 3.02 -17.96 15.96
N ASP A 86 2.19 -16.92 16.18
CA ASP A 86 0.86 -17.03 16.80
C ASP A 86 -0.22 -17.47 15.79
N TRP A 87 -0.28 -18.78 15.57
CA TRP A 87 -1.35 -19.38 14.76
C TRP A 87 -2.73 -19.33 15.44
N ALA A 88 -2.79 -19.17 16.78
CA ALA A 88 -4.06 -19.11 17.50
C ALA A 88 -4.83 -17.82 17.14
N ALA A 89 -4.14 -16.72 16.95
CA ALA A 89 -4.74 -15.50 16.45
C ALA A 89 -5.29 -15.68 15.02
N VAL A 90 -4.54 -16.34 14.12
CA VAL A 90 -4.99 -16.61 12.74
C VAL A 90 -6.21 -17.53 12.72
N LYS A 91 -6.30 -18.50 13.62
CA LYS A 91 -7.44 -19.42 13.77
C LYS A 91 -8.75 -18.70 14.14
N GLN A 92 -8.70 -17.51 14.74
CA GLN A 92 -9.90 -16.74 15.08
C GLN A 92 -10.70 -16.30 13.84
N ALA A 93 -10.05 -16.26 12.68
CA ALA A 93 -10.71 -15.93 11.42
C ALA A 93 -11.74 -17.01 11.05
N LYS A 94 -12.95 -16.57 10.65
CA LYS A 94 -14.05 -17.45 10.28
C LYS A 94 -13.66 -18.40 9.15
N GLY A 95 -13.83 -19.70 9.38
CA GLY A 95 -13.55 -20.74 8.38
C GLY A 95 -12.09 -21.19 8.33
N ILE A 96 -11.23 -20.74 9.26
CA ILE A 96 -9.84 -21.16 9.38
C ILE A 96 -9.70 -22.22 10.49
N GLY A 97 -9.31 -23.42 10.08
CA GLY A 97 -9.01 -24.50 11.02
C GLY A 97 -7.58 -24.41 11.56
N PRO A 98 -7.27 -25.15 12.65
CA PRO A 98 -5.96 -25.12 13.29
C PRO A 98 -4.81 -25.51 12.35
N LYS A 99 -5.02 -26.52 11.51
CA LYS A 99 -4.02 -26.97 10.52
C LYS A 99 -3.71 -25.88 9.48
N THR A 100 -4.75 -25.20 9.00
CA THR A 100 -4.60 -24.11 8.02
C THR A 100 -3.92 -22.90 8.68
N ALA A 101 -4.29 -22.56 9.92
CA ALA A 101 -3.67 -21.45 10.66
C ALA A 101 -2.17 -21.69 10.89
N GLN A 102 -1.78 -22.90 11.31
CA GLN A 102 -0.38 -23.27 11.47
C GLN A 102 0.40 -23.19 10.15
N ARG A 103 -0.22 -23.69 9.05
CA ARG A 103 0.39 -23.61 7.72
C ARG A 103 0.59 -22.17 7.28
N VAL A 104 -0.41 -21.30 7.45
CA VAL A 104 -0.31 -19.86 7.15
C VAL A 104 0.89 -19.26 7.86
N VAL A 105 1.02 -19.46 9.17
CA VAL A 105 2.12 -18.89 9.94
C VAL A 105 3.47 -19.43 9.48
N ASN A 106 3.60 -20.75 9.27
CA ASN A 106 4.86 -21.38 8.90
C ASN A 106 5.31 -20.96 7.49
N GLU A 107 4.40 -21.01 6.48
CA GLU A 107 4.74 -20.68 5.10
C GLU A 107 4.99 -19.19 4.89
N LEU A 108 4.29 -18.33 5.65
CA LEU A 108 4.43 -16.88 5.47
C LEU A 108 5.52 -16.25 6.32
N LYS A 109 6.08 -16.95 7.30
CA LYS A 109 7.15 -16.42 8.16
C LYS A 109 8.36 -15.93 7.35
N GLU A 110 8.71 -16.65 6.29
CA GLU A 110 9.85 -16.30 5.43
C GLU A 110 9.51 -15.18 4.44
N LYS A 111 8.22 -15.03 4.07
CA LYS A 111 7.75 -14.06 3.08
C LYS A 111 7.27 -12.74 3.70
N ALA A 112 6.92 -12.73 4.98
CA ALA A 112 6.45 -11.56 5.69
C ALA A 112 7.41 -10.35 5.64
N PRO A 113 8.75 -10.51 5.78
CA PRO A 113 9.67 -9.40 5.71
C PRO A 113 9.60 -8.58 4.42
N GLN A 114 9.26 -9.21 3.29
CA GLN A 114 9.12 -8.52 2.01
C GLN A 114 7.94 -7.55 2.01
N ILE A 115 6.80 -7.96 2.60
CA ILE A 115 5.61 -7.09 2.72
C ILE A 115 5.86 -6.00 3.76
N MET A 116 6.60 -6.29 4.83
CA MET A 116 6.98 -5.28 5.83
C MET A 116 7.84 -4.18 5.23
N ALA A 117 8.81 -4.54 4.38
CA ALA A 117 9.61 -3.56 3.65
C ALA A 117 8.73 -2.67 2.75
N MET A 118 7.74 -3.26 2.07
CA MET A 118 6.75 -2.50 1.30
C MET A 118 5.89 -1.59 2.20
N ALA A 119 5.45 -2.09 3.36
CA ALA A 119 4.65 -1.31 4.29
C ALA A 119 5.42 -0.10 4.85
N ALA A 120 6.72 -0.22 5.08
CA ALA A 120 7.58 0.89 5.51
C ALA A 120 7.67 2.00 4.44
N VAL A 121 7.67 1.61 3.16
CA VAL A 121 7.74 2.57 2.04
C VAL A 121 6.38 3.21 1.75
N PHE A 122 5.29 2.44 1.80
CA PHE A 122 3.95 2.92 1.44
C PHE A 122 3.06 3.29 2.64
N GLY A 123 3.40 2.82 3.85
CA GLY A 123 2.60 3.04 5.07
C GLY A 123 2.71 4.47 5.60
N GLN A 124 3.79 5.16 5.33
CA GLN A 124 3.96 6.56 5.73
C GLN A 124 3.10 7.53 4.89
N SER A 125 2.70 7.13 3.68
CA SER A 125 1.85 7.94 2.82
C SER A 125 0.35 7.90 3.18
N ALA A 126 -0.08 7.00 4.06
CA ALA A 126 -1.50 6.80 4.38
C ALA A 126 -1.99 7.58 5.62
N VAL A 127 -1.08 8.20 6.38
CA VAL A 127 -1.45 8.91 7.64
C VAL A 127 -1.87 10.35 7.39
N GLU A 128 -1.60 10.92 6.22
CA GLU A 128 -1.87 12.34 5.94
C GLU A 128 -2.86 12.59 4.79
N LYS A 129 -4.04 12.01 4.77
CA LYS A 129 -5.17 12.60 4.01
C LYS A 129 -6.51 12.14 4.55
N LYS A 130 -6.89 12.68 5.69
CA LYS A 130 -8.29 12.97 6.01
C LYS A 130 -8.50 14.47 5.81
N GLU A 131 -8.62 14.91 4.59
CA GLU A 131 -9.36 16.14 4.31
C GLU A 131 -10.58 15.78 3.47
N PRO A 132 -11.79 16.14 3.93
CA PRO A 132 -12.98 16.02 3.12
C PRO A 132 -12.89 17.04 1.99
N ILE A 133 -13.04 16.57 0.74
CA ILE A 133 -13.25 17.45 -0.40
C ILE A 133 -14.60 18.15 -0.16
N SER A 134 -14.55 19.34 0.41
CA SER A 134 -15.71 20.21 0.51
C SER A 134 -16.10 20.67 -0.90
N LYS A 135 -17.30 20.30 -1.31
CA LYS A 135 -18.02 20.97 -2.37
C LYS A 135 -18.33 22.36 -1.86
N ASP A 136 -17.76 23.38 -2.50
CA ASP A 136 -18.50 24.58 -2.92
C ASP A 136 -17.48 25.56 -3.53
N SER A 137 -17.52 25.61 -4.84
CA SER A 137 -16.98 26.74 -5.60
C SER A 137 -18.16 27.59 -6.02
N LYS A 138 -18.37 28.70 -5.35
CA LYS A 138 -18.99 29.88 -5.97
C LYS A 138 -18.59 31.16 -5.27
N ASP A 139 -17.98 31.98 -6.09
CA ASP A 139 -18.02 33.44 -6.12
C ASP A 139 -17.44 34.28 -4.97
N ASN A 140 -16.32 34.86 -5.33
CA ASN A 140 -16.16 36.33 -5.51
C ASN A 140 -15.73 37.22 -4.34
N THR A 141 -14.65 37.92 -4.62
CA THR A 141 -14.33 39.32 -4.35
C THR A 141 -13.71 39.72 -2.99
N ASP A 142 -12.42 40.09 -3.15
CA ASP A 142 -11.71 41.25 -2.56
C ASP A 142 -11.85 41.55 -1.06
N ILE A 143 -10.73 41.65 -0.38
CA ILE A 143 -10.17 42.91 0.16
C ILE A 143 -8.99 42.59 1.10
N TYR A 144 -7.83 43.13 0.74
CA TYR A 144 -6.66 43.61 1.48
C TYR A 144 -6.64 43.48 3.02
N SER A 145 -5.58 42.92 3.59
CA SER A 145 -4.54 43.67 4.27
C SER A 145 -3.71 42.86 5.25
N GLY A 146 -2.40 42.87 5.06
CA GLY A 146 -1.43 42.99 6.13
C GLY A 146 -1.05 41.76 6.94
N GLY A 147 0.21 41.28 6.73
CA GLY A 147 0.92 40.48 7.74
C GLY A 147 1.91 39.51 7.16
N GLU A 148 3.11 40.00 6.86
CA GLU A 148 4.31 39.16 6.63
C GLU A 148 4.53 38.25 7.85
N MET A 149 4.50 36.94 7.64
CA MET A 149 5.24 35.87 8.29
C MET A 149 4.59 34.48 8.10
N ALA A 150 4.49 34.02 6.84
CA ALA A 150 4.07 32.63 6.56
C ALA A 150 4.83 32.00 5.38
N GLY A 151 6.01 32.52 5.05
CA GLY A 151 6.73 32.11 3.83
C GLY A 151 7.68 30.94 3.98
N THR A 152 7.84 30.32 5.15
CA THR A 152 8.90 29.31 5.37
C THR A 152 8.38 27.89 5.60
N LEU A 153 7.12 27.71 5.92
CA LEU A 153 6.54 26.37 6.19
C LEU A 153 5.89 25.70 4.95
N GLU A 154 5.43 26.47 3.99
CA GLU A 154 4.82 25.90 2.76
C GLU A 154 5.84 25.38 1.73
N ARG A 155 7.08 25.85 1.80
CA ARG A 155 8.16 25.37 0.91
C ARG A 155 8.73 24.02 1.31
N SER A 156 8.64 23.64 2.57
CA SER A 156 9.18 22.38 3.06
C SER A 156 8.20 21.20 2.86
N THR A 157 6.90 21.45 2.81
CA THR A 157 5.89 20.41 2.57
C THR A 157 5.81 20.01 1.10
N SER A 158 5.88 20.96 0.16
CA SER A 158 5.85 20.67 -1.27
C SER A 158 7.07 19.88 -1.74
N SER A 159 8.26 20.18 -1.21
CA SER A 159 9.49 19.47 -1.57
C SER A 159 9.53 18.03 -1.04
N SER A 160 8.95 17.76 0.13
CA SER A 160 8.87 16.41 0.68
C SER A 160 7.86 15.53 -0.07
N GLU A 161 6.74 16.11 -0.50
CA GLU A 161 5.72 15.39 -1.30
C GLU A 161 6.24 15.04 -2.70
N GLU A 162 6.95 15.96 -3.36
CA GLU A 162 7.59 15.68 -4.64
C GLU A 162 8.67 14.60 -4.53
N ARG A 163 9.47 14.62 -3.47
CA ARG A 163 10.47 13.56 -3.22
C ARG A 163 9.82 12.18 -3.07
N GLN A 164 8.77 12.06 -2.26
CA GLN A 164 8.05 10.80 -2.07
C GLN A 164 7.42 10.31 -3.36
N LYS A 165 6.84 11.20 -4.15
CA LYS A 165 6.29 10.87 -5.46
C LYS A 165 7.36 10.36 -6.40
N ASN A 166 8.48 11.05 -6.51
CA ASN A 166 9.60 10.67 -7.38
C ASN A 166 10.21 9.32 -6.97
N GLN A 167 10.32 9.04 -5.65
CA GLN A 167 10.79 7.76 -5.13
C GLN A 167 9.80 6.62 -5.43
N ALA A 168 8.50 6.85 -5.29
CA ALA A 168 7.47 5.85 -5.60
C ALA A 168 7.43 5.50 -7.10
N GLU A 169 7.56 6.50 -7.97
CA GLU A 169 7.65 6.30 -9.41
C GLU A 169 8.92 5.53 -9.80
N ALA A 170 10.07 5.88 -9.20
CA ALA A 170 11.33 5.18 -9.42
C ALA A 170 11.27 3.71 -8.98
N LEU A 171 10.63 3.43 -7.83
CA LEU A 171 10.42 2.06 -7.35
C LEU A 171 9.57 1.24 -8.31
N SER A 172 8.50 1.83 -8.83
CA SER A 172 7.65 1.18 -9.83
C SER A 172 8.41 0.86 -11.10
N ALA A 173 9.25 1.78 -11.58
CA ALA A 173 10.07 1.58 -12.76
C ALA A 173 11.10 0.45 -12.58
N LEU A 174 11.82 0.40 -11.44
CA LEU A 174 12.79 -0.65 -11.14
C LEU A 174 12.13 -2.02 -11.00
N LYS A 175 10.94 -2.10 -10.41
CA LYS A 175 10.14 -3.34 -10.38
C LYS A 175 9.78 -3.83 -11.78
N ASN A 176 9.39 -2.92 -12.68
CA ASN A 176 9.08 -3.27 -14.07
C ASN A 176 10.32 -3.73 -14.85
N LEU A 177 11.49 -3.30 -14.46
CA LEU A 177 12.78 -3.76 -15.00
C LEU A 177 13.23 -5.12 -14.43
N GLY A 178 12.45 -5.71 -13.50
CA GLY A 178 12.70 -7.05 -12.96
C GLY A 178 13.52 -7.10 -11.67
N TYR A 179 13.85 -5.97 -11.07
CA TYR A 179 14.52 -5.94 -9.76
C TYR A 179 13.55 -6.30 -8.63
N SER A 180 14.07 -6.97 -7.60
CA SER A 180 13.27 -7.26 -6.42
C SER A 180 12.88 -5.98 -5.67
N PRO A 181 11.70 -5.93 -5.00
CA PRO A 181 11.26 -4.76 -4.27
C PRO A 181 12.26 -4.28 -3.20
N SER A 182 12.96 -5.22 -2.56
CA SER A 182 13.97 -4.93 -1.53
C SER A 182 15.23 -4.31 -2.11
N GLU A 183 15.73 -4.83 -3.23
CA GLU A 183 16.89 -4.26 -3.93
C GLU A 183 16.59 -2.87 -4.48
N ALA A 184 15.42 -2.73 -5.12
CA ALA A 184 14.98 -1.45 -5.64
C ALA A 184 14.81 -0.39 -4.53
N ALA A 185 14.21 -0.73 -3.40
CA ALA A 185 14.03 0.17 -2.27
C ALA A 185 15.37 0.60 -1.66
N ASN A 186 16.29 -0.34 -1.44
CA ASN A 186 17.63 -0.04 -0.93
C ASN A 186 18.42 0.87 -1.87
N ALA A 187 18.38 0.59 -3.17
CA ALA A 187 19.08 1.41 -4.17
C ALA A 187 18.51 2.82 -4.27
N ILE A 188 17.18 2.98 -4.16
CA ILE A 188 16.53 4.30 -4.15
C ILE A 188 16.87 5.07 -2.88
N SER A 189 16.86 4.44 -1.71
CA SER A 189 17.25 5.08 -0.45
C SER A 189 18.67 5.62 -0.54
N LEU A 190 19.62 4.80 -0.95
CA LEU A 190 21.01 5.21 -1.14
C LEU A 190 21.18 6.31 -2.20
N ALA A 191 20.40 6.26 -3.28
CA ALA A 191 20.44 7.30 -4.32
C ALA A 191 19.86 8.63 -3.83
N SER A 192 18.87 8.61 -2.93
CA SER A 192 18.20 9.79 -2.38
C SER A 192 18.96 10.44 -1.22
N ASP A 193 19.80 9.69 -0.51
CA ASP A 193 20.65 10.22 0.58
C ASP A 193 21.79 11.10 0.06
N LEU A 194 22.13 10.97 -1.23
CA LEU A 194 23.24 11.70 -1.84
C LEU A 194 22.87 13.12 -2.31
N GLU A 195 21.61 13.42 -2.56
CA GLU A 195 21.13 14.74 -3.01
C GLU A 195 19.66 14.97 -2.61
N GLU A 196 19.36 16.15 -2.06
CA GLU A 196 18.05 16.49 -1.51
C GLU A 196 16.92 16.67 -2.53
N THR A 197 17.22 16.91 -3.81
CA THR A 197 16.22 17.13 -4.87
C THR A 197 16.60 16.40 -6.15
N LEU A 198 16.21 15.13 -6.25
CA LEU A 198 16.40 14.35 -7.47
C LEU A 198 15.08 14.16 -8.23
N SER A 199 15.12 14.33 -9.54
CA SER A 199 14.00 13.97 -10.41
C SER A 199 13.87 12.44 -10.51
N THR A 200 12.65 11.92 -10.82
CA THR A 200 12.41 10.48 -11.02
C THR A 200 13.43 9.81 -11.95
N PRO A 201 13.78 10.38 -13.13
CA PRO A 201 14.80 9.80 -14.01
C PRO A 201 16.20 9.71 -13.40
N ASP A 202 16.58 10.71 -12.58
CA ASP A 202 17.90 10.73 -11.95
C ASP A 202 18.00 9.68 -10.83
N ILE A 203 16.94 9.51 -10.06
CA ILE A 203 16.83 8.44 -9.05
C ILE A 203 16.98 7.08 -9.72
N ILE A 204 16.24 6.83 -10.80
CA ILE A 204 16.30 5.56 -11.54
C ILE A 204 17.72 5.31 -12.07
N LYS A 205 18.34 6.32 -12.68
CA LYS A 205 19.69 6.21 -13.23
C LYS A 205 20.75 5.89 -12.17
N LYS A 206 20.67 6.57 -11.01
CA LYS A 206 21.57 6.33 -9.87
C LYS A 206 21.33 4.96 -9.26
N ALA A 207 20.08 4.59 -9.05
CA ALA A 207 19.72 3.28 -8.50
C ALA A 207 20.18 2.13 -9.42
N LEU A 208 20.01 2.24 -10.73
CA LEU A 208 20.52 1.28 -11.70
C LEU A 208 22.04 1.15 -11.66
N LYS A 209 22.74 2.26 -11.46
CA LYS A 209 24.21 2.25 -11.31
C LYS A 209 24.67 1.52 -10.04
N LEU A 210 23.88 1.62 -8.95
CA LEU A 210 24.14 0.90 -7.70
C LEU A 210 23.78 -0.59 -7.78
N LEU A 211 22.79 -0.93 -8.60
CA LEU A 211 22.32 -2.30 -8.83
C LEU A 211 23.09 -3.03 -9.93
N SER A 212 23.82 -2.31 -10.77
CA SER A 212 24.71 -2.86 -11.78
C SER A 212 25.88 -3.55 -11.08
N PRO A 213 26.18 -4.84 -11.31
CA PRO A 213 27.40 -5.45 -10.80
C PRO A 213 28.59 -4.66 -11.35
N ASN A 214 29.49 -4.22 -10.45
CA ASN A 214 30.73 -3.58 -10.83
C ASN A 214 31.46 -4.46 -11.88
N GLU A 215 31.48 -4.02 -13.13
CA GLU A 215 32.51 -4.47 -14.07
C GLU A 215 33.82 -3.83 -13.60
N ASN A 216 34.60 -4.64 -12.96
CA ASN A 216 36.02 -4.38 -12.73
C ASN A 216 36.82 -5.28 -13.65
#